data_c5f029c44d8b94f62be8bc58b16daa54
#
_entry.id   c5f029c44d8b94f62be8bc58b16daa54
#
_cell.length_a   1.000
_cell.length_b   1.000
_cell.length_c   1.000
_cell.angle_alpha   90.00
_cell.angle_beta   90.00
_cell.angle_gamma   90.00
#
_symmetry.space_group_name_H-M   'P 1'
#
loop_
_entity.id
_entity.type
_entity.pdbx_description
1 polymer ?
#
loop_
_entity_poly.entity_id
_entity_poly.type
_entity_poly.pdbx_seq_one_letter_code
_entity_poly.pdbx_strand_id
1 'polypeptide(L)'
;NFKLLEELEKGEKGLGAESISYGLTNQDDITMTYWNGTILGPPHSTHENRIYSLTIVCDQSYPEKPPKVQFISKINLPCIDEQGRVMDSVFDILKNWKRSYSMETVLLELRKSMAAPANKKLAQPTEGTTY
;
A
#
# COMPACT_ATOMS: atom_id res chain seq x y z
N ASN A 1 18.46 6.60 -6.60
CA ASN A 1 17.26 6.36 -7.43
C ASN A 1 16.39 7.61 -7.43
N PHE A 2 16.35 8.31 -8.55
CA PHE A 2 15.56 9.55 -8.67
C PHE A 2 14.07 9.33 -8.45
N LYS A 3 13.55 8.20 -8.87
CA LYS A 3 12.13 7.87 -8.67
C LYS A 3 11.77 7.83 -7.18
N LEU A 4 12.58 7.17 -6.39
CA LEU A 4 12.36 7.08 -4.94
C LEU A 4 12.49 8.44 -4.27
N LEU A 5 13.45 9.27 -4.71
CA LEU A 5 13.62 10.61 -4.17
C LEU A 5 12.40 11.49 -4.47
N GLU A 6 11.86 11.43 -5.68
CA GLU A 6 10.64 12.15 -6.04
C GLU A 6 9.46 11.71 -5.19
N GLU A 7 9.31 10.40 -4.96
CA GLU A 7 8.23 9.87 -4.15
C GLU A 7 8.37 10.29 -2.68
N LEU A 8 9.60 10.32 -2.15
CA LEU A 8 9.84 10.78 -0.79
C LEU A 8 9.44 12.25 -0.62
N GLU A 9 9.84 13.12 -1.52
CA GLU A 9 9.48 14.52 -1.49
C GLU A 9 7.97 14.72 -1.54
N LYS A 10 7.30 13.99 -2.41
CA LYS A 10 5.84 14.05 -2.55
C LYS A 10 5.15 13.61 -1.27
N GLY A 11 5.61 12.53 -0.66
CA GLY A 11 5.07 12.02 0.60
C GLY A 11 5.27 12.99 1.76
N GLU A 12 6.47 13.57 1.90
CA GLU A 12 6.79 14.53 2.97
C GLU A 12 6.00 15.83 2.86
N LYS A 13 5.78 16.29 1.65
CA LYS A 13 5.03 17.54 1.40
C LYS A 13 3.52 17.36 1.45
N GLY A 14 3.04 16.13 1.61
CA GLY A 14 1.61 15.86 1.62
C GLY A 14 0.92 16.13 0.29
N LEU A 15 1.64 16.05 -0.82
CA LEU A 15 1.10 16.32 -2.15
C LEU A 15 0.35 15.15 -2.77
N GLY A 16 0.27 14.03 -2.05
CA GLY A 16 -0.49 12.86 -2.47
C GLY A 16 -1.96 12.95 -2.07
N ALA A 17 -2.69 11.85 -2.24
CA ALA A 17 -4.08 11.75 -1.83
C ALA A 17 -4.20 11.82 -0.30
N GLU A 18 -5.22 12.49 0.20
CA GLU A 18 -5.44 12.67 1.65
C GLU A 18 -5.74 11.36 2.39
N SER A 19 -6.26 10.37 1.68
CA SER A 19 -6.66 9.08 2.26
C SER A 19 -5.53 8.07 2.37
N ILE A 20 -4.35 8.40 1.89
CA ILE A 20 -3.15 7.55 1.99
C ILE A 20 -1.95 8.39 2.41
N SER A 21 -0.97 7.73 3.01
CA SER A 21 0.33 8.35 3.28
C SER A 21 1.42 7.30 3.19
N TYR A 22 2.66 7.74 2.96
CA TYR A 22 3.82 6.87 2.93
C TYR A 22 5.08 7.68 3.23
N GLY A 23 6.08 7.01 3.78
CA GLY A 23 7.36 7.61 4.10
C GLY A 23 8.39 6.54 4.44
N LEU A 24 9.66 6.92 4.54
CA LEU A 24 10.73 5.99 4.88
C LEU A 24 10.54 5.43 6.29
N THR A 25 10.76 4.14 6.47
CA THR A 25 10.74 3.49 7.77
C THR A 25 11.84 4.06 8.67
N ASN A 26 13.02 4.28 8.09
CA ASN A 26 14.14 4.88 8.77
C ASN A 26 14.66 6.04 7.91
N GLN A 27 14.65 7.27 8.45
CA GLN A 27 15.09 8.46 7.72
C GLN A 27 16.58 8.44 7.36
N ASP A 28 17.37 7.59 8.03
CA ASP A 28 18.78 7.39 7.71
C ASP A 28 19.01 6.37 6.60
N ASP A 29 17.95 5.77 6.05
CA ASP A 29 18.06 4.80 4.95
C ASP A 29 18.38 5.50 3.64
N ILE A 30 19.67 5.56 3.31
CA ILE A 30 20.15 6.21 2.09
C ILE A 30 19.76 5.43 0.83
N THR A 31 19.46 4.14 0.95
CA THR A 31 19.02 3.31 -0.19
C THR A 31 17.55 3.48 -0.49
N MET A 32 16.77 4.07 0.44
CA MET A 32 15.33 4.26 0.31
C MET A 32 14.61 2.94 0.00
N THR A 33 15.03 1.86 0.66
CA THR A 33 14.50 0.51 0.42
C THR A 33 13.24 0.24 1.21
N TYR A 34 13.21 0.64 2.48
CA TYR A 34 12.11 0.28 3.40
C TYR A 34 11.21 1.48 3.67
N TRP A 35 9.93 1.30 3.42
CA TRP A 35 8.90 2.34 3.54
C TRP A 35 7.74 1.87 4.40
N ASN A 36 7.09 2.80 5.06
CA ASN A 36 5.80 2.57 5.71
C ASN A 36 4.70 3.23 4.88
N GLY A 37 3.56 2.55 4.80
CA GLY A 37 2.38 3.11 4.15
C GLY A 37 1.18 3.06 5.09
N THR A 38 0.23 3.95 4.88
CA THR A 38 -1.02 4.00 5.63
C THR A 38 -2.18 4.24 4.67
N ILE A 39 -3.26 3.50 4.86
CA ILE A 39 -4.49 3.66 4.07
C ILE A 39 -5.65 3.88 5.04
N LEU A 40 -6.44 4.92 4.78
CA LEU A 40 -7.71 5.14 5.48
C LEU A 40 -8.79 4.36 4.72
N GLY A 41 -9.52 3.47 5.41
CA GLY A 41 -10.57 2.69 4.80
C GLY A 41 -11.65 3.57 4.16
N PRO A 42 -12.11 3.22 2.95
CA PRO A 42 -13.07 4.05 2.23
C PRO A 42 -14.45 4.04 2.90
N PRO A 43 -15.23 5.13 2.76
CA PRO A 43 -16.60 5.17 3.29
C PRO A 43 -17.50 4.15 2.58
N HIS A 44 -18.59 3.79 3.25
CA HIS A 44 -19.57 2.84 2.73
C HIS A 44 -19.01 1.43 2.49
N SER A 45 -17.99 1.05 3.25
CA SER A 45 -17.40 -0.29 3.23
C SER A 45 -17.19 -0.79 4.65
N THR A 46 -16.95 -2.09 4.80
CA THR A 46 -16.60 -2.67 6.11
C THR A 46 -15.24 -2.20 6.61
N HIS A 47 -14.47 -1.51 5.77
CA HIS A 47 -13.18 -0.92 6.08
C HIS A 47 -13.30 0.54 6.57
N GLU A 48 -14.48 1.12 6.53
CA GLU A 48 -14.71 2.53 6.86
C GLU A 48 -14.16 2.90 8.23
N ASN A 49 -13.50 4.07 8.30
CA ASN A 49 -12.91 4.64 9.52
C ASN A 49 -11.76 3.81 10.12
N ARG A 50 -11.30 2.78 9.42
CA ARG A 50 -10.14 2.00 9.86
C ARG A 50 -8.88 2.55 9.21
N ILE A 51 -7.77 2.51 9.96
CA ILE A 51 -6.44 2.89 9.48
C ILE A 51 -5.61 1.62 9.32
N TYR A 52 -5.17 1.36 8.09
CA TYR A 52 -4.35 0.17 7.78
C TYR A 52 -2.90 0.58 7.61
N SER A 53 -2.01 -0.10 8.33
CA SER A 53 -0.57 0.11 8.23
C SER A 53 0.05 -0.98 7.37
N LEU A 54 1.00 -0.59 6.52
CA LEU A 54 1.67 -1.47 5.58
C LEU A 54 3.18 -1.22 5.60
N THR A 55 3.93 -2.24 5.20
CA THR A 55 5.35 -2.08 4.85
C THR A 55 5.51 -2.21 3.35
N ILE A 56 6.40 -1.41 2.78
CA ILE A 56 6.69 -1.40 1.35
C ILE A 56 8.20 -1.53 1.19
N VAL A 57 8.64 -2.50 0.39
CA VAL A 57 10.06 -2.71 0.12
C VAL A 57 10.32 -2.43 -1.36
N CYS A 58 11.15 -1.42 -1.62
CA CYS A 58 11.57 -1.03 -2.96
C CYS A 58 13.04 -1.45 -3.12
N ASP A 59 13.27 -2.59 -3.78
CA ASP A 59 14.63 -3.08 -3.98
C ASP A 59 15.35 -2.31 -5.10
N GLN A 60 16.55 -2.76 -5.44
CA GLN A 60 17.37 -2.11 -6.47
C GLN A 60 16.71 -2.12 -7.86
N SER A 61 15.76 -3.01 -8.09
CA SER A 61 15.06 -3.12 -9.38
C SER A 61 13.88 -2.17 -9.51
N TYR A 62 13.47 -1.50 -8.42
CA TYR A 62 12.41 -0.50 -8.46
C TYR A 62 12.89 0.77 -9.19
N PRO A 63 12.14 1.39 -10.08
CA PRO A 63 10.75 1.12 -10.45
C PRO A 63 10.57 0.16 -11.65
N GLU A 64 11.62 -0.47 -12.14
CA GLU A 64 11.51 -1.44 -13.25
C GLU A 64 10.65 -2.63 -12.85
N LYS A 65 10.76 -3.04 -11.59
CA LYS A 65 9.93 -4.08 -10.98
C LYS A 65 9.06 -3.48 -9.88
N PRO A 66 7.90 -4.10 -9.57
CA PRO A 66 7.02 -3.57 -8.54
C PRO A 66 7.65 -3.67 -7.15
N PRO A 67 7.22 -2.82 -6.21
CA PRO A 67 7.61 -2.97 -4.82
C PRO A 67 6.94 -4.19 -4.20
N LYS A 68 7.49 -4.69 -3.10
CA LYS A 68 6.86 -5.72 -2.28
C LYS A 68 6.05 -5.03 -1.20
N VAL A 69 4.77 -5.37 -1.09
CA VAL A 69 3.84 -4.70 -0.18
C VAL A 69 3.24 -5.73 0.77
N GLN A 70 3.25 -5.41 2.06
CA GLN A 70 2.70 -6.28 3.08
C GLN A 70 1.93 -5.47 4.11
N PHE A 71 0.71 -5.91 4.44
CA PHE A 71 -0.08 -5.30 5.51
C PHE A 71 0.47 -5.70 6.87
N ILE A 72 0.55 -4.74 7.79
CA ILE A 72 0.77 -4.98 9.21
C ILE A 72 -0.58 -5.18 9.88
N SER A 73 -1.54 -4.29 9.59
CA SER A 73 -2.92 -4.42 10.07
C SER A 73 -3.61 -5.57 9.35
N LYS A 74 -4.28 -6.44 10.11
CA LYS A 74 -4.96 -7.58 9.52
C LYS A 74 -6.18 -7.12 8.71
N ILE A 75 -6.34 -7.67 7.50
CA ILE A 75 -7.38 -7.27 6.56
C ILE A 75 -7.89 -8.50 5.79
N ASN A 76 -9.15 -8.50 5.43
CA ASN A 76 -9.74 -9.53 4.58
C ASN A 76 -9.99 -8.96 3.19
N LEU A 77 -9.10 -9.27 2.26
CA LEU A 77 -9.22 -8.95 0.82
C LEU A 77 -8.71 -10.12 -0.01
N PRO A 78 -9.29 -10.37 -1.19
CA PRO A 78 -8.87 -11.51 -2.03
C PRO A 78 -7.42 -11.47 -2.50
N CYS A 79 -6.83 -10.27 -2.62
CA CYS A 79 -5.44 -10.13 -3.08
C CYS A 79 -4.41 -10.23 -1.96
N ILE A 80 -4.83 -10.48 -0.72
CA ILE A 80 -3.94 -10.54 0.45
C ILE A 80 -3.85 -11.99 0.93
N ASP A 81 -2.61 -12.47 1.15
CA ASP A 81 -2.38 -13.83 1.64
C ASP A 81 -2.47 -13.90 3.18
N GLU A 82 -2.21 -15.09 3.74
CA GLU A 82 -2.34 -15.34 5.17
C GLU A 82 -1.34 -14.57 6.03
N GLN A 83 -0.24 -14.11 5.44
CA GLN A 83 0.78 -13.31 6.12
C GLN A 83 0.61 -11.81 5.88
N GLY A 84 -0.43 -11.39 5.17
CA GLY A 84 -0.67 -9.99 4.87
C GLY A 84 0.01 -9.48 3.62
N ARG A 85 0.68 -10.35 2.86
CA ARG A 85 1.38 -9.93 1.64
C ARG A 85 0.38 -9.70 0.50
N VAL A 86 0.57 -8.60 -0.22
CA VAL A 86 -0.20 -8.34 -1.44
C VAL A 86 0.34 -9.26 -2.53
N MET A 87 -0.53 -10.14 -3.04
CA MET A 87 -0.14 -11.13 -4.04
C MET A 87 -0.02 -10.49 -5.42
N ASP A 88 1.19 -10.42 -5.95
CA ASP A 88 1.47 -9.83 -7.26
C ASP A 88 0.86 -10.63 -8.42
N SER A 89 0.55 -11.90 -8.22
CA SER A 89 -0.14 -12.73 -9.22
C SER A 89 -1.64 -12.45 -9.32
N VAL A 90 -2.22 -11.78 -8.32
CA VAL A 90 -3.67 -11.51 -8.20
C VAL A 90 -3.99 -10.03 -8.32
N PHE A 91 -3.16 -9.18 -7.73
CA PHE A 91 -3.39 -7.73 -7.72
C PHE A 91 -2.89 -7.12 -9.02
N ASP A 92 -3.81 -6.64 -9.86
CA ASP A 92 -3.53 -6.24 -11.23
C ASP A 92 -2.40 -5.20 -11.36
N ILE A 93 -2.35 -4.21 -10.49
CA ILE A 93 -1.30 -3.17 -10.51
C ILE A 93 0.10 -3.78 -10.38
N LEU A 94 0.25 -4.79 -9.54
CA LEU A 94 1.54 -5.47 -9.38
C LEU A 94 1.78 -6.49 -10.48
N LYS A 95 0.73 -7.18 -10.93
CA LYS A 95 0.83 -8.17 -12.00
C LYS A 95 1.24 -7.53 -13.34
N ASN A 96 0.67 -6.36 -13.64
CA ASN A 96 0.92 -5.61 -14.88
C ASN A 96 1.66 -4.30 -14.56
N TRP A 97 2.68 -4.39 -13.72
CA TRP A 97 3.44 -3.24 -13.26
C TRP A 97 4.04 -2.43 -14.40
N LYS A 98 3.98 -1.12 -14.28
CA LYS A 98 4.61 -0.17 -15.19
C LYS A 98 5.54 0.73 -14.39
N ARG A 99 6.70 1.07 -14.94
CA ARG A 99 7.65 1.95 -14.25
C ARG A 99 7.10 3.36 -14.01
N SER A 100 6.01 3.74 -14.67
CA SER A 100 5.31 4.99 -14.40
C SER A 100 4.45 4.95 -13.15
N TYR A 101 4.18 3.76 -12.61
CA TYR A 101 3.44 3.62 -11.36
C TYR A 101 4.34 3.96 -10.17
N SER A 102 3.70 4.30 -9.05
CA SER A 102 4.39 4.69 -7.81
C SER A 102 3.79 3.98 -6.61
N MET A 103 4.39 4.17 -5.42
CA MET A 103 3.82 3.68 -4.16
C MET A 103 2.43 4.27 -3.94
N GLU A 104 2.23 5.56 -4.27
CA GLU A 104 0.92 6.19 -4.21
C GLU A 104 -0.09 5.44 -5.08
N THR A 105 0.31 5.05 -6.30
CA THR A 105 -0.54 4.26 -7.20
C THR A 105 -0.98 2.96 -6.52
N VAL A 106 -0.06 2.23 -5.91
CA VAL A 106 -0.35 0.96 -5.22
C VAL A 106 -1.33 1.18 -4.07
N LEU A 107 -1.07 2.17 -3.22
CA LEU A 107 -1.92 2.46 -2.06
C LEU A 107 -3.33 2.89 -2.48
N LEU A 108 -3.44 3.73 -3.50
CA LEU A 108 -4.74 4.16 -4.03
C LEU A 108 -5.52 3.00 -4.64
N GLU A 109 -4.86 2.11 -5.37
CA GLU A 109 -5.51 0.95 -5.97
C GLU A 109 -5.95 -0.06 -4.91
N LEU A 110 -5.18 -0.23 -3.84
CA LEU A 110 -5.60 -1.05 -2.70
C LEU A 110 -6.86 -0.47 -2.05
N ARG A 111 -6.91 0.85 -1.88
CA ARG A 111 -8.09 1.52 -1.32
C ARG A 111 -9.31 1.34 -2.23
N LYS A 112 -9.14 1.46 -3.54
CA LYS A 112 -10.20 1.19 -4.51
C LYS A 112 -10.68 -0.26 -4.41
N SER A 113 -9.77 -1.20 -4.20
CA SER A 113 -10.12 -2.61 -4.02
C SER A 113 -11.00 -2.82 -2.79
N MET A 114 -10.74 -2.09 -1.70
CA MET A 114 -11.58 -2.14 -0.50
C MET A 114 -13.00 -1.66 -0.77
N ALA A 115 -13.18 -0.69 -1.67
CA ALA A 115 -14.48 -0.12 -2.02
C ALA A 115 -15.17 -0.85 -3.17
N ALA A 116 -14.51 -1.81 -3.81
CA ALA A 116 -15.08 -2.55 -4.94
C ALA A 116 -16.36 -3.30 -4.51
N PRO A 117 -17.37 -3.40 -5.39
CA PRO A 117 -18.64 -4.06 -5.03
C PRO A 117 -18.47 -5.48 -4.48
N ALA A 118 -17.50 -6.23 -4.95
CA ALA A 118 -17.20 -7.58 -4.48
C ALA A 118 -16.58 -7.60 -3.07
N ASN A 119 -15.95 -6.50 -2.64
CA ASN A 119 -15.12 -6.47 -1.43
C ASN A 119 -15.68 -5.58 -0.31
N LYS A 120 -16.47 -4.58 -0.64
CA LYS A 120 -16.92 -3.57 0.34
C LYS A 120 -17.73 -4.12 1.51
N LYS A 121 -18.30 -5.30 1.36
CA LYS A 121 -19.11 -5.97 2.39
C LYS A 121 -18.43 -7.18 3.02
N LEU A 122 -17.17 -7.45 2.67
CA LEU A 122 -16.45 -8.57 3.27
C LEU A 122 -16.27 -8.35 4.77
N ALA A 123 -16.55 -9.39 5.56
CA ALA A 123 -16.34 -9.33 7.01
C ALA A 123 -14.84 -9.10 7.30
N GLN A 124 -14.57 -8.15 8.20
CA GLN A 124 -13.21 -7.78 8.55
C GLN A 124 -12.83 -8.28 9.94
N PRO A 125 -11.53 -8.56 10.20
CA PRO A 125 -11.05 -8.83 11.54
C PRO A 125 -11.36 -7.67 12.48
N THR A 126 -11.31 -7.92 13.78
CA THR A 126 -11.47 -6.87 14.80
C THR A 126 -10.44 -5.77 14.56
N GLU A 127 -10.86 -4.52 14.61
CA GLU A 127 -9.96 -3.37 14.45
C GLU A 127 -8.81 -3.44 15.46
N GLY A 128 -7.60 -3.16 14.97
CA GLY A 128 -6.39 -3.26 15.78
C GLY A 128 -5.71 -4.62 15.74
N THR A 129 -6.31 -5.62 15.10
CA THR A 129 -5.68 -6.93 14.91
C THR A 129 -4.55 -6.83 13.88
N THR A 130 -3.43 -7.51 14.12
CA THR A 130 -2.28 -7.55 13.22
C THR A 130 -1.93 -8.98 12.84
N TYR A 131 -1.16 -9.10 11.79
CA TYR A 131 -0.61 -10.39 11.38
C TYR A 131 0.47 -10.88 12.34
#